data_05dd85ac661ebb2b5e3db2046934fc21
#
_entry.id   05dd85ac661ebb2b5e3db2046934fc21
#
_cell.length_a   1.000
_cell.length_b   1.000
_cell.length_c   1.000
_cell.angle_alpha   90.00
_cell.angle_beta   90.00
_cell.angle_gamma   90.00
#
_symmetry.space_group_name_H-M   'P 1'
#
loop_
_entity.id
_entity.type
_entity.pdbx_description
1 polymer ?
#
loop_
_entity_poly.entity_id
_entity_poly.type
_entity_poly.pdbx_seq_one_letter_code
_entity_poly.pdbx_strand_id
1 'polypeptide(L)'
;MTVVWTALFYAFGLRVFNKEDLLASCLFILSIAVNGVFVLANFWSVNWNEFCAYSQLREDKIESCTHVKVTVDNKKQNTIKRFIVPLITKSVIIASGKVNKANQIEVQKKKFIYNKDKKTFTTIPYPVSESIGYYQSTEGVEDDISKNKADLVWGPNKMSVPIPEFIDIYKEHMVAPFFVF
;
A
#
# COMPACT_ATOMS: atom_id res chain seq x y z
N MET A 1 20.47 -7.88 -4.38
CA MET A 1 20.69 -7.22 -5.69
C MET A 1 21.57 -5.98 -5.61
N THR A 2 21.42 -5.11 -4.65
CA THR A 2 22.22 -3.88 -4.50
C THR A 2 23.74 -4.12 -4.43
N VAL A 3 24.20 -5.18 -3.73
CA VAL A 3 25.63 -5.48 -3.54
C VAL A 3 26.34 -5.83 -4.86
N VAL A 4 25.69 -6.57 -5.75
CA VAL A 4 26.27 -6.94 -7.05
C VAL A 4 26.43 -5.71 -7.95
N TRP A 5 25.44 -4.83 -7.93
CA TRP A 5 25.50 -3.58 -8.70
C TRP A 5 26.53 -2.60 -8.16
N THR A 6 26.66 -2.45 -6.85
CA THR A 6 27.71 -1.60 -6.26
C THR A 6 29.12 -2.13 -6.59
N ALA A 7 29.31 -3.45 -6.56
CA ALA A 7 30.61 -4.04 -6.94
C ALA A 7 30.93 -3.84 -8.42
N LEU A 8 29.94 -3.99 -9.31
CA LEU A 8 30.09 -3.70 -10.74
C LEU A 8 30.39 -2.21 -11.00
N PHE A 9 29.66 -1.32 -10.33
CA PHE A 9 29.90 0.12 -10.41
C PHE A 9 31.31 0.49 -9.97
N TYR A 10 31.80 -0.10 -8.87
CA TYR A 10 33.15 0.13 -8.39
C TYR A 10 34.21 -0.39 -9.37
N ALA A 11 34.04 -1.63 -9.85
CA ALA A 11 35.01 -2.25 -10.77
C ALA A 11 35.08 -1.54 -12.13
N PHE A 12 33.94 -1.14 -12.70
CA PHE A 12 33.89 -0.41 -13.97
C PHE A 12 34.27 1.05 -13.81
N GLY A 13 33.87 1.71 -12.70
CA GLY A 13 34.23 3.10 -12.42
C GLY A 13 35.74 3.33 -12.33
N LEU A 14 36.45 2.44 -11.64
CA LEU A 14 37.91 2.53 -11.55
C LEU A 14 38.60 2.40 -12.90
N ARG A 15 38.08 1.59 -13.83
CA ARG A 15 38.64 1.45 -15.20
C ARG A 15 38.30 2.66 -16.07
N VAL A 16 37.13 3.25 -15.94
CA VAL A 16 36.73 4.45 -16.68
C VAL A 16 37.61 5.63 -16.33
N PHE A 17 38.04 5.77 -15.07
CA PHE A 17 38.94 6.84 -14.63
C PHE A 17 40.35 6.70 -15.17
N ASN A 18 40.76 5.49 -15.55
CA ASN A 18 42.10 5.25 -16.12
C ASN A 18 42.24 5.55 -17.63
N LYS A 19 41.19 6.12 -18.26
CA LYS A 19 41.18 6.65 -19.65
C LYS A 19 41.53 5.69 -20.80
N GLU A 20 41.75 4.40 -20.56
CA GLU A 20 42.32 3.51 -21.59
C GLU A 20 41.29 2.61 -22.29
N ASP A 21 40.03 2.53 -21.81
CA ASP A 21 39.08 1.59 -22.38
C ASP A 21 37.72 2.24 -22.72
N LEU A 22 37.53 2.54 -23.99
CA LEU A 22 36.24 3.00 -24.53
C LEU A 22 35.12 2.02 -24.21
N LEU A 23 35.39 0.72 -24.27
CA LEU A 23 34.46 -0.35 -24.00
C LEU A 23 34.01 -0.35 -22.52
N ALA A 24 34.94 -0.13 -21.58
CA ALA A 24 34.63 -0.01 -20.16
C ALA A 24 33.71 1.18 -19.87
N SER A 25 33.97 2.32 -20.54
CA SER A 25 33.11 3.52 -20.43
C SER A 25 31.70 3.28 -20.96
N CYS A 26 31.58 2.62 -22.11
CA CYS A 26 30.25 2.26 -22.67
C CYS A 26 29.48 1.29 -21.74
N LEU A 27 30.14 0.29 -21.20
CA LEU A 27 29.53 -0.65 -20.28
C LEU A 27 29.10 0.02 -18.97
N PHE A 28 29.86 0.99 -18.48
CA PHE A 28 29.52 1.78 -17.30
C PHE A 28 28.25 2.61 -17.52
N ILE A 29 28.18 3.35 -18.63
CA ILE A 29 27.00 4.14 -19.00
C ILE A 29 25.78 3.23 -19.19
N LEU A 30 25.94 2.09 -19.88
CA LEU A 30 24.87 1.11 -20.05
C LEU A 30 24.38 0.57 -18.70
N SER A 31 25.28 0.28 -17.78
CA SER A 31 24.95 -0.17 -16.42
C SER A 31 24.11 0.87 -15.66
N ILE A 32 24.45 2.15 -15.76
CA ILE A 32 23.65 3.25 -15.16
C ILE A 32 22.26 3.30 -15.80
N ALA A 33 22.18 3.24 -17.12
CA ALA A 33 20.92 3.30 -17.84
C ALA A 33 19.99 2.12 -17.46
N VAL A 34 20.53 0.90 -17.42
CA VAL A 34 19.79 -0.30 -17.01
C VAL A 34 19.30 -0.16 -15.57
N ASN A 35 20.13 0.29 -14.63
CA ASN A 35 19.70 0.54 -13.25
C ASN A 35 18.57 1.59 -13.19
N GLY A 36 18.68 2.67 -13.94
CA GLY A 36 17.62 3.67 -14.03
C GLY A 36 16.29 3.08 -14.50
N VAL A 37 16.32 2.26 -15.54
CA VAL A 37 15.12 1.56 -16.04
C VAL A 37 14.55 0.61 -14.99
N PHE A 38 15.37 -0.14 -14.26
CA PHE A 38 14.92 -1.01 -13.18
C PHE A 38 14.23 -0.24 -12.05
N VAL A 39 14.79 0.89 -11.65
CA VAL A 39 14.18 1.75 -10.62
C VAL A 39 12.85 2.30 -11.12
N LEU A 40 12.78 2.82 -12.34
CA LEU A 40 11.56 3.33 -12.93
C LEU A 40 10.48 2.25 -13.08
N ALA A 41 10.87 1.04 -13.47
CA ALA A 41 9.94 -0.08 -13.59
C ALA A 41 9.21 -0.41 -12.26
N ASN A 42 9.87 -0.20 -11.11
CA ASN A 42 9.23 -0.37 -9.80
C ASN A 42 8.09 0.62 -9.56
N PHE A 43 8.18 1.82 -10.12
CA PHE A 43 7.10 2.82 -9.99
C PHE A 43 5.99 2.61 -11.03
N TRP A 44 6.33 2.16 -12.22
CA TRP A 44 5.36 2.04 -13.31
C TRP A 44 4.59 0.72 -13.30
N SER A 45 5.18 -0.36 -12.81
CA SER A 45 4.58 -1.68 -12.81
C SER A 45 4.40 -2.23 -11.40
N VAL A 46 3.13 -2.39 -10.98
CA VAL A 46 2.79 -3.02 -9.69
C VAL A 46 3.30 -4.46 -9.60
N ASN A 47 3.27 -5.22 -10.71
CA ASN A 47 3.77 -6.60 -10.72
C ASN A 47 5.29 -6.65 -10.56
N TRP A 48 6.00 -5.69 -11.15
CA TRP A 48 7.46 -5.58 -11.01
C TRP A 48 7.85 -5.21 -9.59
N ASN A 49 7.15 -4.23 -9.02
CA ASN A 49 7.34 -3.83 -7.62
C ASN A 49 7.05 -5.00 -6.66
N GLU A 50 5.97 -5.77 -6.89
CA GLU A 50 5.68 -6.97 -6.13
C GLU A 50 6.84 -7.98 -6.17
N PHE A 51 7.37 -8.25 -7.35
CA PHE A 51 8.49 -9.18 -7.53
C PHE A 51 9.78 -8.72 -6.84
N CYS A 52 10.08 -7.43 -6.90
CA CYS A 52 11.35 -6.89 -6.36
C CYS A 52 11.31 -6.58 -4.87
N ALA A 53 10.18 -6.10 -4.34
CA ALA A 53 10.09 -5.53 -3.00
C ALA A 53 9.32 -6.39 -1.99
N TYR A 54 8.49 -7.32 -2.46
CA TYR A 54 7.60 -8.07 -1.59
C TYR A 54 7.78 -9.58 -1.74
N SER A 55 7.58 -10.31 -0.64
CA SER A 55 7.48 -11.76 -0.64
C SER A 55 6.05 -12.18 -0.36
N GLN A 56 5.57 -13.18 -1.09
CA GLN A 56 4.22 -13.70 -0.89
C GLN A 56 4.15 -14.51 0.41
N LEU A 57 3.16 -14.21 1.23
CA LEU A 57 2.83 -14.94 2.44
C LEU A 57 1.68 -15.92 2.18
N ARG A 58 1.69 -17.05 2.92
CA ARG A 58 0.54 -17.97 2.92
C ARG A 58 -0.67 -17.29 3.59
N GLU A 59 -1.86 -17.60 3.10
CA GLU A 59 -3.13 -17.03 3.57
C GLU A 59 -3.38 -17.16 5.08
N ASP A 60 -2.81 -18.19 5.71
CA ASP A 60 -2.98 -18.43 7.15
C ASP A 60 -2.22 -17.45 8.06
N LYS A 61 -1.30 -16.66 7.52
CA LYS A 61 -0.43 -15.74 8.27
C LYS A 61 -0.76 -14.26 8.04
N ILE A 62 -2.02 -13.92 7.89
CA ILE A 62 -2.42 -12.54 7.62
C ILE A 62 -2.00 -11.53 8.71
N GLU A 63 -1.81 -11.99 9.95
CA GLU A 63 -1.37 -11.15 11.05
C GLU A 63 0.09 -10.65 10.90
N SER A 64 0.90 -11.35 10.14
CA SER A 64 2.28 -10.97 9.80
C SER A 64 2.39 -10.26 8.44
N CYS A 65 1.28 -10.07 7.75
CA CYS A 65 1.22 -9.40 6.47
C CYS A 65 1.36 -7.88 6.65
N THR A 66 2.23 -7.24 5.88
CA THR A 66 2.40 -5.78 5.89
C THR A 66 1.60 -5.09 4.78
N HIS A 67 1.44 -5.76 3.64
CA HIS A 67 0.78 -5.20 2.47
C HIS A 67 -0.14 -6.22 1.81
N VAL A 68 -1.18 -5.74 1.16
CA VAL A 68 -2.15 -6.56 0.42
C VAL A 68 -2.22 -6.07 -1.03
N LYS A 69 -2.12 -7.00 -1.97
CA LYS A 69 -2.35 -6.70 -3.38
C LYS A 69 -3.84 -6.73 -3.67
N VAL A 70 -4.37 -5.60 -4.08
CA VAL A 70 -5.79 -5.44 -4.42
C VAL A 70 -5.93 -5.29 -5.93
N THR A 71 -6.81 -6.10 -6.51
CA THR A 71 -7.17 -6.01 -7.92
C THR A 71 -8.60 -5.45 -8.02
N VAL A 72 -8.73 -4.29 -8.63
CA VAL A 72 -10.02 -3.66 -8.87
C VAL A 72 -10.39 -3.85 -10.33
N ASP A 73 -11.45 -4.61 -10.57
CA ASP A 73 -12.03 -4.77 -11.90
C ASP A 73 -13.07 -3.67 -12.14
N ASN A 74 -12.76 -2.76 -13.02
CA ASN A 74 -13.70 -1.71 -13.42
C ASN A 74 -14.45 -2.14 -14.69
N LYS A 75 -15.55 -2.85 -14.50
CA LYS A 75 -16.40 -3.37 -15.61
C LYS A 75 -16.86 -2.29 -16.57
N LYS A 76 -16.99 -1.03 -16.11
CA LYS A 76 -17.42 0.09 -16.97
C LYS A 76 -16.34 0.55 -17.96
N GLN A 77 -15.08 0.37 -17.61
CA GLN A 77 -13.93 0.83 -18.42
C GLN A 77 -13.09 -0.32 -18.99
N ASN A 78 -13.49 -1.58 -18.77
CA ASN A 78 -12.69 -2.77 -19.11
C ASN A 78 -11.22 -2.68 -18.65
N THR A 79 -10.99 -2.00 -17.54
CA THR A 79 -9.64 -1.73 -17.03
C THR A 79 -9.43 -2.40 -15.70
N ILE A 80 -8.42 -3.26 -15.61
CA ILE A 80 -8.00 -3.89 -14.37
C ILE A 80 -6.91 -3.03 -13.74
N LYS A 81 -7.22 -2.38 -12.62
CA LYS A 81 -6.22 -1.65 -11.83
C LYS A 81 -5.74 -2.49 -10.66
N ARG A 82 -4.44 -2.55 -10.47
CA ARG A 82 -3.79 -3.27 -9.38
C ARG A 82 -3.09 -2.28 -8.48
N PHE A 83 -3.24 -2.48 -7.16
CA PHE A 83 -2.62 -1.64 -6.14
C PHE A 83 -2.01 -2.51 -5.07
N ILE A 84 -0.89 -2.07 -4.51
CA ILE A 84 -0.33 -2.63 -3.29
C ILE A 84 -0.67 -1.65 -2.17
N VAL A 85 -1.45 -2.11 -1.21
CA VAL A 85 -2.00 -1.27 -0.14
C VAL A 85 -1.47 -1.77 1.20
N PRO A 86 -1.04 -0.88 2.10
CA PRO A 86 -0.62 -1.28 3.43
C PRO A 86 -1.78 -1.85 4.23
N LEU A 87 -1.51 -2.91 4.98
CA LEU A 87 -2.45 -3.49 5.93
C LEU A 87 -2.39 -2.71 7.23
N ILE A 88 -3.51 -2.10 7.62
CA ILE A 88 -3.64 -1.35 8.87
C ILE A 88 -4.23 -2.27 9.92
N THR A 89 -3.44 -2.63 10.92
CA THR A 89 -3.91 -3.42 12.05
C THR A 89 -4.27 -2.47 13.20
N LYS A 90 -5.54 -2.37 13.51
CA LYS A 90 -6.04 -1.65 14.69
C LYS A 90 -6.28 -2.63 15.83
N SER A 91 -5.83 -2.29 17.02
CA SER A 91 -6.05 -3.05 18.25
C SER A 91 -6.78 -2.20 19.27
N VAL A 92 -7.82 -2.77 19.88
CA VAL A 92 -8.55 -2.16 21.00
C VAL A 92 -8.57 -3.13 22.16
N ILE A 93 -8.27 -2.63 23.33
CA ILE A 93 -8.36 -3.38 24.59
C ILE A 93 -9.81 -3.31 25.07
N ILE A 94 -10.45 -4.46 25.23
CA ILE A 94 -11.78 -4.57 25.82
C ILE A 94 -11.62 -4.66 27.34
N ALA A 95 -12.67 -4.26 28.08
CA ALA A 95 -12.71 -4.27 29.54
C ALA A 95 -12.33 -5.63 30.20
N SER A 96 -12.37 -6.73 29.45
CA SER A 96 -11.91 -8.06 29.88
C SER A 96 -10.42 -8.33 29.69
N GLY A 97 -9.63 -7.31 29.33
CA GLY A 97 -8.18 -7.47 29.02
C GLY A 97 -7.90 -8.18 27.68
N LYS A 98 -8.91 -8.57 26.93
CA LYS A 98 -8.74 -9.16 25.60
C LYS A 98 -8.50 -8.08 24.54
N VAL A 99 -7.48 -8.28 23.72
CA VAL A 99 -7.15 -7.39 22.61
C VAL A 99 -7.91 -7.84 21.37
N ASN A 100 -8.85 -7.03 20.92
CA ASN A 100 -9.47 -7.24 19.61
C ASN A 100 -8.63 -6.54 18.54
N LYS A 101 -8.18 -7.32 17.56
CA LYS A 101 -7.44 -6.83 16.39
C LYS A 101 -8.34 -6.87 15.17
N ALA A 102 -8.45 -5.74 14.49
CA ALA A 102 -9.13 -5.66 13.20
C ALA A 102 -8.11 -5.27 12.12
N ASN A 103 -7.99 -6.13 11.12
CA ASN A 103 -7.16 -5.88 9.95
C ASN A 103 -7.99 -5.14 8.91
N GLN A 104 -7.56 -3.96 8.53
CA GLN A 104 -8.25 -3.06 7.61
C GLN A 104 -7.35 -2.68 6.45
N ILE A 105 -7.94 -2.48 5.29
CA ILE A 105 -7.29 -1.87 4.13
C ILE A 105 -8.11 -0.70 3.65
N GLU A 106 -7.46 0.31 3.11
CA GLU A 106 -8.13 1.44 2.48
C GLU A 106 -7.77 1.48 0.99
N VAL A 107 -8.79 1.39 0.14
CA VAL A 107 -8.64 1.42 -1.31
C VAL A 107 -9.60 2.46 -1.88
N GLN A 108 -9.07 3.45 -2.61
CA GLN A 108 -9.87 4.52 -3.20
C GLN A 108 -10.81 5.21 -2.19
N LYS A 109 -10.31 5.52 -1.00
CA LYS A 109 -11.05 6.13 0.12
C LYS A 109 -12.19 5.25 0.69
N LYS A 110 -12.26 3.98 0.30
CA LYS A 110 -13.18 3.00 0.89
C LYS A 110 -12.42 2.08 1.82
N LYS A 111 -12.97 1.88 3.01
CA LYS A 111 -12.39 0.98 4.02
C LYS A 111 -13.00 -0.41 3.89
N PHE A 112 -12.14 -1.42 3.98
CA PHE A 112 -12.52 -2.83 3.97
C PHE A 112 -11.96 -3.48 5.22
N ILE A 113 -12.75 -4.33 5.85
CA ILE A 113 -12.37 -5.09 7.05
C ILE A 113 -12.19 -6.55 6.66
N TYR A 114 -11.13 -7.16 7.18
CA TYR A 114 -10.91 -8.59 7.00
C TYR A 114 -11.88 -9.42 7.86
N ASN A 115 -12.69 -10.22 7.19
CA ASN A 115 -13.55 -11.19 7.86
C ASN A 115 -12.79 -12.52 8.00
N LYS A 116 -12.54 -12.95 9.24
CA LYS A 116 -11.80 -14.18 9.54
C LYS A 116 -12.56 -15.44 9.09
N ASP A 117 -13.89 -15.43 9.19
CA ASP A 117 -14.72 -16.58 8.86
C ASP A 117 -14.76 -16.85 7.34
N LYS A 118 -14.86 -15.78 6.56
CA LYS A 118 -14.91 -15.83 5.10
C LYS A 118 -13.53 -15.73 4.45
N LYS A 119 -12.48 -15.43 5.22
CA LYS A 119 -11.12 -15.17 4.75
C LYS A 119 -11.05 -14.11 3.62
N THR A 120 -11.96 -13.15 3.65
CA THR A 120 -12.10 -12.11 2.62
C THR A 120 -12.22 -10.73 3.23
N PHE A 121 -11.82 -9.72 2.47
CA PHE A 121 -12.05 -8.32 2.82
C PHE A 121 -13.46 -7.92 2.39
N THR A 122 -14.26 -7.45 3.34
CA THR A 122 -15.63 -6.97 3.12
C THR A 122 -15.73 -5.49 3.40
N THR A 123 -16.61 -4.80 2.68
CA THR A 123 -16.93 -3.40 2.98
C THR A 123 -17.58 -3.30 4.35
N ILE A 124 -17.36 -2.18 5.03
CA ILE A 124 -18.01 -1.91 6.31
C ILE A 124 -19.51 -1.80 6.05
N PRO A 125 -20.36 -2.60 6.73
CA PRO A 125 -21.81 -2.48 6.60
C PRO A 125 -22.27 -1.20 7.29
N TYR A 126 -22.79 -0.26 6.52
CA TYR A 126 -23.45 0.92 7.08
C TYR A 126 -24.94 0.60 7.25
N PRO A 127 -25.56 0.93 8.38
CA PRO A 127 -26.97 0.71 8.61
C PRO A 127 -27.81 1.76 7.86
N VAL A 128 -27.86 1.64 6.52
CA VAL A 128 -28.63 2.57 5.67
C VAL A 128 -30.01 2.06 5.29
N SER A 129 -30.28 0.79 5.55
CA SER A 129 -31.52 0.10 5.14
C SER A 129 -32.41 -0.29 6.31
N GLU A 130 -32.14 0.24 7.50
CA GLU A 130 -32.90 -0.07 8.70
C GLU A 130 -34.25 0.66 8.73
N SER A 131 -35.17 0.19 9.55
CA SER A 131 -36.49 0.81 9.71
C SER A 131 -36.38 2.18 10.41
N ILE A 132 -37.33 3.08 10.15
CA ILE A 132 -37.39 4.40 10.81
C ILE A 132 -37.43 4.24 12.33
N GLY A 133 -38.13 3.24 12.84
CA GLY A 133 -38.20 2.93 14.27
C GLY A 133 -36.86 2.59 14.88
N TYR A 134 -35.95 1.92 14.13
CA TYR A 134 -34.56 1.68 14.55
C TYR A 134 -33.81 2.98 14.79
N TYR A 135 -33.88 3.93 13.84
CA TYR A 135 -33.19 5.21 13.98
C TYR A 135 -33.77 6.08 15.10
N GLN A 136 -35.09 6.02 15.34
CA GLN A 136 -35.72 6.74 16.43
C GLN A 136 -35.35 6.19 17.81
N SER A 137 -35.13 4.88 17.93
CA SER A 137 -34.76 4.21 19.18
C SER A 137 -33.24 4.22 19.47
N THR A 138 -32.45 4.72 18.53
CA THR A 138 -30.99 4.75 18.69
C THR A 138 -30.59 5.98 19.50
N GLU A 139 -30.21 5.79 20.77
CA GLU A 139 -29.74 6.88 21.66
C GLU A 139 -28.27 7.23 21.49
N GLY A 140 -27.61 6.66 20.50
CA GLY A 140 -26.16 6.89 20.26
C GLY A 140 -25.28 5.87 20.98
N VAL A 141 -24.00 6.20 21.11
CA VAL A 141 -22.99 5.31 21.73
C VAL A 141 -22.50 5.99 23.00
N GLU A 142 -23.07 5.64 24.15
CA GLU A 142 -22.73 6.22 25.45
C GLU A 142 -21.58 5.46 26.14
N ASP A 143 -21.54 4.15 26.02
CA ASP A 143 -20.53 3.31 26.66
C ASP A 143 -19.17 3.42 26.00
N ASP A 144 -18.10 3.58 26.80
CA ASP A 144 -16.72 3.58 26.29
C ASP A 144 -16.35 2.29 25.56
N ILE A 145 -16.91 1.16 25.94
CA ILE A 145 -16.66 -0.12 25.27
C ILE A 145 -17.30 -0.13 23.88
N SER A 146 -18.53 0.35 23.76
CA SER A 146 -19.26 0.44 22.50
C SER A 146 -18.62 1.48 21.58
N LYS A 147 -18.16 2.60 22.14
CA LYS A 147 -17.39 3.64 21.45
C LYS A 147 -16.08 3.08 20.89
N ASN A 148 -15.32 2.34 21.70
CA ASN A 148 -14.07 1.73 21.25
C ASN A 148 -14.28 0.67 20.15
N LYS A 149 -15.39 -0.09 20.20
CA LYS A 149 -15.78 -1.01 19.13
C LYS A 149 -16.16 -0.27 17.86
N ALA A 150 -16.92 0.81 17.98
CA ALA A 150 -17.30 1.65 16.85
C ALA A 150 -16.06 2.28 16.20
N ASP A 151 -15.14 2.81 17.00
CA ASP A 151 -13.87 3.40 16.53
C ASP A 151 -12.98 2.36 15.84
N LEU A 152 -13.00 1.10 16.28
CA LEU A 152 -12.27 0.02 15.64
C LEU A 152 -12.80 -0.24 14.22
N VAL A 153 -14.12 -0.24 14.04
CA VAL A 153 -14.78 -0.55 12.76
C VAL A 153 -14.83 0.66 11.85
N TRP A 154 -15.34 1.78 12.35
CA TRP A 154 -15.67 2.98 11.57
C TRP A 154 -14.52 3.99 11.54
N GLY A 155 -13.73 4.01 12.60
CA GLY A 155 -12.71 5.02 12.87
C GLY A 155 -13.29 6.27 13.54
N PRO A 156 -12.43 7.20 13.95
CA PRO A 156 -12.86 8.43 14.60
C PRO A 156 -13.68 9.28 13.64
N ASN A 157 -14.77 9.88 14.16
CA ASN A 157 -15.60 10.80 13.40
C ASN A 157 -14.90 12.16 13.25
N LYS A 158 -13.76 12.16 12.57
CA LYS A 158 -12.94 13.33 12.29
C LYS A 158 -12.67 13.42 10.80
N MET A 159 -12.99 14.56 10.23
CA MET A 159 -12.60 14.89 8.86
C MET A 159 -11.21 15.53 8.91
N SER A 160 -10.18 14.72 8.67
CA SER A 160 -8.80 15.22 8.51
C SER A 160 -8.41 15.13 7.04
N VAL A 161 -8.02 16.26 6.47
CA VAL A 161 -7.41 16.29 5.14
C VAL A 161 -5.91 16.32 5.35
N PRO A 162 -5.17 15.21 5.09
CA PRO A 162 -3.72 15.24 5.18
C PRO A 162 -3.18 16.17 4.10
N ILE A 163 -2.45 17.19 4.50
CA ILE A 163 -1.71 18.04 3.57
C ILE A 163 -0.39 17.30 3.30
N PRO A 164 -0.14 16.85 2.06
CA PRO A 164 1.10 16.15 1.73
C PRO A 164 2.28 17.12 1.85
N GLU A 165 3.41 16.60 2.31
CA GLU A 165 4.65 17.36 2.34
C GLU A 165 5.15 17.66 0.92
N PHE A 166 5.80 18.80 0.73
CA PHE A 166 6.33 19.20 -0.57
C PHE A 166 7.20 18.11 -1.21
N ILE A 167 8.01 17.43 -0.40
CA ILE A 167 8.93 16.39 -0.88
C ILE A 167 8.19 15.16 -1.44
N ASP A 168 7.02 14.84 -0.89
CA ASP A 168 6.22 13.70 -1.35
C ASP A 168 5.54 14.03 -2.69
N ILE A 169 5.01 15.24 -2.82
CA ILE A 169 4.47 15.74 -4.09
C ILE A 169 5.58 15.81 -5.15
N TYR A 170 6.74 16.31 -4.78
CA TYR A 170 7.88 16.41 -5.69
C TYR A 170 8.34 15.05 -6.19
N LYS A 171 8.46 14.04 -5.31
CA LYS A 171 8.80 12.67 -5.69
C LYS A 171 7.79 12.08 -6.67
N GLU A 172 6.50 12.27 -6.38
CA GLU A 172 5.42 11.77 -7.23
C GLU A 172 5.49 12.37 -8.63
N HIS A 173 5.67 13.69 -8.73
CA HIS A 173 5.77 14.38 -10.01
C HIS A 173 7.06 14.08 -10.77
N MET A 174 8.18 13.90 -10.06
CA MET A 174 9.47 13.61 -10.68
C MET A 174 9.52 12.22 -11.33
N VAL A 175 8.75 11.27 -10.81
CA VAL A 175 8.69 9.88 -11.32
C VAL A 175 7.53 9.69 -12.32
N ALA A 176 6.62 10.66 -12.42
CA ALA A 176 5.54 10.60 -13.39
C ALA A 176 6.10 10.53 -14.82
N PRO A 177 5.65 9.58 -15.65
CA PRO A 177 6.10 9.51 -17.04
C PRO A 177 5.73 10.80 -17.76
N PHE A 178 6.69 11.36 -18.51
CA PHE A 178 6.54 12.60 -19.27
C PHE A 178 5.42 12.60 -20.33
N PHE A 179 4.72 11.49 -20.49
CA PHE A 179 3.70 11.27 -21.52
C PHE A 179 2.25 11.28 -21.00
N VAL A 180 2.02 11.75 -19.79
CA VAL A 180 0.66 11.98 -19.28
C VAL A 180 0.33 13.46 -19.47
N PHE A 181 0.16 13.83 -20.72
CA PHE A 181 -0.50 15.07 -21.12
C PHE A 181 -1.79 14.72 -21.85
#